data_abf7aef71755a2c9c0afc04fd4cf6441
#
_entry.id   abf7aef71755a2c9c0afc04fd4cf6441
#
_cell.length_a   1.000
_cell.length_b   1.000
_cell.length_c   1.000
_cell.angle_alpha   90.00
_cell.angle_beta   90.00
_cell.angle_gamma   90.00
#
_symmetry.space_group_name_H-M   'P 1'
#
loop_
_entity.id
_entity.type
_entity.pdbx_description
1 polymer ?
#
loop_
_entity_poly.entity_id
_entity_poly.type
_entity_poly.pdbx_seq_one_letter_code
_entity_poly.pdbx_strand_id
1 'polypeptide(L)'
;MIKNIVFDFGNIFLNLDLEGALNNSLKVLKLKSLPEEITAVNVLYEQGLISTEEFIEFYSDNFTHLSTEEIMDAWNFMLKDFPLHRLEFLINLKKTSNYKLILLSNTNELHIDWVKKHISIYESFKNCFDTFYLSHEINLRKPNADIFNFVLKENKIKAENTLFIDDNSDNIKAAAKLGYHVWNLNPATEDITTLLETKKELF
;
A
#
# COMPACT_ATOMS: atom_id res chain seq x y z
N MET A 1 11.81 -22.12 6.57
CA MET A 1 12.75 -20.95 6.61
C MET A 1 12.35 -20.00 5.51
N ILE A 2 12.16 -18.73 5.85
CA ILE A 2 11.76 -17.67 4.93
C ILE A 2 12.87 -17.41 3.91
N LYS A 3 12.46 -17.18 2.66
CA LYS A 3 13.34 -16.80 1.53
C LYS A 3 12.87 -15.53 0.85
N ASN A 4 11.59 -15.20 1.01
CA ASN A 4 10.98 -14.05 0.36
C ASN A 4 10.19 -13.23 1.38
N ILE A 5 10.23 -11.92 1.26
CA ILE A 5 9.47 -11.00 2.11
C ILE A 5 8.66 -10.09 1.18
N VAL A 6 7.36 -10.09 1.36
CA VAL A 6 6.41 -9.22 0.64
C VAL A 6 5.93 -8.16 1.63
N PHE A 7 6.17 -6.91 1.30
CA PHE A 7 5.81 -5.77 2.13
C PHE A 7 4.66 -4.98 1.51
N ASP A 8 3.72 -4.56 2.32
CA ASP A 8 2.90 -3.41 1.98
C ASP A 8 3.70 -2.10 2.06
N PHE A 9 3.13 -1.00 1.58
CA PHE A 9 3.76 0.32 1.56
C PHE A 9 3.21 1.23 2.67
N GLY A 10 1.89 1.47 2.66
CA GLY A 10 1.22 2.33 3.62
C GLY A 10 1.34 1.79 5.05
N ASN A 11 1.57 2.65 6.02
CA ASN A 11 1.79 2.32 7.44
C ASN A 11 2.93 1.33 7.73
N ILE A 12 3.54 0.72 6.70
CA ILE A 12 4.76 -0.08 6.86
C ILE A 12 5.99 0.80 6.66
N PHE A 13 6.01 1.59 5.59
CA PHE A 13 7.12 2.52 5.27
C PHE A 13 6.67 3.98 5.27
N LEU A 14 5.58 4.30 4.59
CA LEU A 14 4.97 5.61 4.51
C LEU A 14 3.88 5.75 5.57
N ASN A 15 3.94 6.76 6.42
CA ASN A 15 2.88 7.03 7.38
C ASN A 15 1.60 7.48 6.68
N LEU A 16 0.45 6.97 7.13
CA LEU A 16 -0.87 7.34 6.64
C LEU A 16 -1.75 7.88 7.77
N ASP A 17 -2.57 8.87 7.46
CA ASP A 17 -3.60 9.40 8.34
C ASP A 17 -4.99 9.07 7.77
N LEU A 18 -5.42 7.83 7.96
CA LEU A 18 -6.67 7.32 7.40
C LEU A 18 -7.90 7.98 8.05
N GLU A 19 -7.85 8.22 9.36
CA GLU A 19 -8.95 8.86 10.08
C GLU A 19 -9.08 10.34 9.69
N GLY A 20 -7.96 11.07 9.66
CA GLY A 20 -7.94 12.45 9.20
C GLY A 20 -8.39 12.59 7.75
N ALA A 21 -8.01 11.66 6.87
CA ALA A 21 -8.44 11.64 5.48
C ALA A 21 -9.94 11.41 5.32
N LEU A 22 -10.52 10.47 6.07
CA LEU A 22 -11.97 10.26 6.09
C LEU A 22 -12.71 11.52 6.54
N ASN A 23 -12.29 12.10 7.65
CA ASN A 23 -12.91 13.31 8.20
C ASN A 23 -12.77 14.50 7.23
N ASN A 24 -11.60 14.67 6.60
CA ASN A 24 -11.36 15.69 5.58
C ASN A 24 -12.25 15.47 4.35
N SER A 25 -12.31 14.27 3.83
CA SER A 25 -13.15 13.92 2.66
C SER A 25 -14.62 14.21 2.94
N LEU A 26 -15.16 13.78 4.10
CA LEU A 26 -16.55 14.06 4.47
C LEU A 26 -16.84 15.56 4.54
N LYS A 27 -15.91 16.35 5.09
CA LYS A 27 -16.02 17.80 5.16
C LYS A 27 -16.00 18.45 3.79
N VAL A 28 -15.02 18.09 2.95
CA VAL A 28 -14.83 18.68 1.60
C VAL A 28 -16.01 18.31 0.70
N LEU A 29 -16.45 17.05 0.72
CA LEU A 29 -17.59 16.56 -0.04
C LEU A 29 -18.94 16.99 0.54
N LYS A 30 -18.98 17.60 1.72
CA LYS A 30 -20.19 17.98 2.48
C LYS A 30 -21.12 16.79 2.75
N LEU A 31 -20.53 15.64 3.06
CA LEU A 31 -21.22 14.39 3.34
C LEU A 31 -21.20 14.06 4.84
N LYS A 32 -22.17 13.28 5.32
CA LYS A 32 -22.18 12.71 6.68
C LYS A 32 -21.53 11.33 6.75
N SER A 33 -21.55 10.61 5.65
CA SER A 33 -20.90 9.30 5.47
C SER A 33 -20.58 9.13 3.99
N LEU A 34 -19.59 8.29 3.67
CA LEU A 34 -19.28 7.98 2.27
C LEU A 34 -20.35 7.04 1.70
N PRO A 35 -21.03 7.41 0.60
CA PRO A 35 -21.90 6.52 -0.14
C PRO A 35 -21.15 5.30 -0.69
N GLU A 36 -21.88 4.19 -0.87
CA GLU A 36 -21.30 2.95 -1.42
C GLU A 36 -20.74 3.16 -2.83
N GLU A 37 -21.36 4.00 -3.63
CA GLU A 37 -20.94 4.36 -4.98
C GLU A 37 -19.54 5.02 -4.99
N ILE A 38 -19.28 5.95 -4.07
CA ILE A 38 -17.94 6.57 -3.91
C ILE A 38 -16.91 5.51 -3.54
N THR A 39 -17.23 4.63 -2.59
CA THR A 39 -16.34 3.55 -2.19
C THR A 39 -16.03 2.62 -3.37
N ALA A 40 -17.02 2.30 -4.20
CA ALA A 40 -16.83 1.47 -5.38
C ALA A 40 -15.92 2.12 -6.42
N VAL A 41 -16.11 3.41 -6.71
CA VAL A 41 -15.23 4.16 -7.64
C VAL A 41 -13.81 4.24 -7.14
N ASN A 42 -13.61 4.47 -5.84
CA ASN A 42 -12.27 4.45 -5.23
C ASN A 42 -11.58 3.10 -5.41
N VAL A 43 -12.30 1.99 -5.23
CA VAL A 43 -11.78 0.64 -5.45
C VAL A 43 -11.41 0.41 -6.92
N LEU A 44 -12.25 0.85 -7.87
CA LEU A 44 -11.94 0.75 -9.30
C LEU A 44 -10.67 1.52 -9.67
N TYR A 45 -10.49 2.73 -9.10
CA TYR A 45 -9.31 3.53 -9.33
C TYR A 45 -8.05 2.90 -8.71
N GLU A 46 -8.11 2.38 -7.48
CA GLU A 46 -7.01 1.62 -6.87
C GLU A 46 -6.65 0.34 -7.64
N GLN A 47 -7.57 -0.22 -8.42
CA GLN A 47 -7.30 -1.36 -9.30
C GLN A 47 -6.84 -0.95 -10.70
N GLY A 48 -6.79 0.37 -11.03
CA GLY A 48 -6.48 0.83 -12.38
C GLY A 48 -7.52 0.43 -13.43
N LEU A 49 -8.77 0.19 -13.00
CA LEU A 49 -9.89 -0.15 -13.89
C LEU A 49 -10.60 1.10 -14.44
N ILE A 50 -10.30 2.24 -13.89
CA ILE A 50 -10.63 3.57 -14.40
C ILE A 50 -9.36 4.43 -14.39
N SER A 51 -9.27 5.36 -15.33
CA SER A 51 -8.16 6.31 -15.43
C SER A 51 -8.25 7.41 -14.36
N THR A 52 -7.18 8.18 -14.22
CA THR A 52 -7.17 9.37 -13.36
C THR A 52 -8.17 10.42 -13.83
N GLU A 53 -8.32 10.60 -15.14
CA GLU A 53 -9.31 11.51 -15.75
C GLU A 53 -10.74 11.08 -15.39
N GLU A 54 -11.08 9.80 -15.56
CA GLU A 54 -12.42 9.26 -15.24
C GLU A 54 -12.71 9.38 -13.73
N PHE A 55 -11.69 9.15 -12.88
CA PHE A 55 -11.81 9.34 -11.44
C PHE A 55 -12.11 10.79 -11.07
N ILE A 56 -11.37 11.74 -11.63
CA ILE A 56 -11.57 13.18 -11.39
C ILE A 56 -12.92 13.66 -11.95
N GLU A 57 -13.29 13.20 -13.15
CA GLU A 57 -14.59 13.51 -13.78
C GLU A 57 -15.74 13.07 -12.89
N PHE A 58 -15.71 11.82 -12.38
CA PHE A 58 -16.71 11.32 -11.45
C PHE A 58 -16.91 12.25 -10.24
N TYR A 59 -15.82 12.69 -9.61
CA TYR A 59 -15.90 13.59 -8.45
C TYR A 59 -16.36 15.00 -8.85
N SER A 60 -15.92 15.52 -9.99
CA SER A 60 -16.32 16.85 -10.48
C SER A 60 -17.79 16.94 -10.81
N ASP A 61 -18.34 15.86 -11.40
CA ASP A 61 -19.77 15.79 -11.76
C ASP A 61 -20.69 15.68 -10.53
N ASN A 62 -20.26 14.91 -9.53
CA ASN A 62 -21.04 14.70 -8.31
C ASN A 62 -20.84 15.82 -7.27
N PHE A 63 -19.75 16.56 -7.32
CA PHE A 63 -19.38 17.61 -6.36
C PHE A 63 -18.96 18.90 -7.08
N THR A 64 -19.87 19.49 -7.84
CA THR A 64 -19.65 20.66 -8.71
C THR A 64 -19.14 21.92 -8.01
N HIS A 65 -19.10 21.92 -6.69
CA HIS A 65 -18.52 23.01 -5.88
C HIS A 65 -17.03 22.85 -5.63
N LEU A 66 -16.40 21.75 -6.07
CA LEU A 66 -14.97 21.48 -5.93
C LEU A 66 -14.23 21.71 -7.25
N SER A 67 -13.05 22.26 -7.16
CA SER A 67 -12.07 22.25 -8.23
C SER A 67 -11.35 20.90 -8.31
N THR A 68 -10.75 20.62 -9.45
CA THR A 68 -9.85 19.44 -9.61
C THR A 68 -8.75 19.39 -8.56
N GLU A 69 -8.15 20.55 -8.23
CA GLU A 69 -7.08 20.63 -7.22
C GLU A 69 -7.60 20.25 -5.82
N GLU A 70 -8.78 20.73 -5.43
CA GLU A 70 -9.40 20.38 -4.15
C GLU A 70 -9.75 18.89 -4.05
N ILE A 71 -10.17 18.26 -5.16
CA ILE A 71 -10.41 16.81 -5.23
C ILE A 71 -9.10 16.04 -5.02
N MET A 72 -8.04 16.42 -5.74
CA MET A 72 -6.72 15.80 -5.64
C MET A 72 -6.11 15.96 -4.23
N ASP A 73 -6.24 17.14 -3.64
CA ASP A 73 -5.75 17.42 -2.29
C ASP A 73 -6.51 16.60 -1.24
N ALA A 74 -7.84 16.50 -1.38
CA ALA A 74 -8.66 15.68 -0.49
C ALA A 74 -8.30 14.18 -0.61
N TRP A 75 -8.02 13.70 -1.83
CA TRP A 75 -7.64 12.33 -2.10
C TRP A 75 -6.25 11.99 -1.54
N ASN A 76 -5.28 12.87 -1.72
CA ASN A 76 -3.91 12.71 -1.25
C ASN A 76 -3.72 13.02 0.25
N PHE A 77 -4.74 13.54 0.94
CA PHE A 77 -4.65 13.99 2.32
C PHE A 77 -4.12 12.94 3.31
N MET A 78 -4.39 11.67 3.02
CA MET A 78 -3.93 10.56 3.86
C MET A 78 -2.41 10.39 3.88
N LEU A 79 -1.70 10.82 2.83
CA LEU A 79 -0.27 10.62 2.68
C LEU A 79 0.50 11.55 3.60
N LYS A 80 1.41 11.00 4.38
CA LYS A 80 2.24 11.76 5.35
C LYS A 80 3.72 11.55 5.03
N ASP A 81 4.55 11.57 6.04
CA ASP A 81 5.99 11.44 5.92
C ASP A 81 6.44 9.99 5.75
N PHE A 82 7.66 9.85 5.26
CA PHE A 82 8.37 8.58 5.18
C PHE A 82 9.56 8.64 6.15
N PRO A 83 9.49 7.95 7.31
CA PRO A 83 10.56 7.96 8.29
C PRO A 83 11.87 7.35 7.75
N LEU A 84 12.96 8.12 7.79
CA LEU A 84 14.25 7.71 7.17
C LEU A 84 14.78 6.40 7.73
N HIS A 85 14.61 6.12 9.03
CA HIS A 85 15.06 4.90 9.68
C HIS A 85 14.47 3.62 9.06
N ARG A 86 13.26 3.69 8.47
CA ARG A 86 12.64 2.57 7.75
C ARG A 86 13.34 2.29 6.42
N LEU A 87 13.78 3.33 5.71
CA LEU A 87 14.62 3.15 4.53
C LEU A 87 15.99 2.58 4.89
N GLU A 88 16.63 3.09 5.94
CA GLU A 88 17.93 2.61 6.41
C GLU A 88 17.87 1.12 6.78
N PHE A 89 16.80 0.71 7.48
CA PHE A 89 16.53 -0.70 7.77
C PHE A 89 16.43 -1.53 6.48
N LEU A 90 15.63 -1.08 5.51
CA LEU A 90 15.39 -1.80 4.25
C LEU A 90 16.69 -1.93 3.42
N ILE A 91 17.49 -0.87 3.34
CA ILE A 91 18.83 -0.88 2.70
C ILE A 91 19.75 -1.88 3.40
N ASN A 92 19.77 -1.88 4.73
CA ASN A 92 20.57 -2.84 5.49
C ASN A 92 20.11 -4.28 5.27
N LEU A 93 18.80 -4.54 5.33
CA LEU A 93 18.22 -5.85 5.06
C LEU A 93 18.63 -6.34 3.66
N LYS A 94 18.51 -5.49 2.62
CA LYS A 94 18.94 -5.83 1.25
C LYS A 94 20.41 -6.16 1.14
N LYS A 95 21.27 -5.46 1.87
CA LYS A 95 22.75 -5.67 1.84
C LYS A 95 23.22 -6.89 2.62
N THR A 96 22.56 -7.21 3.75
CA THR A 96 23.04 -8.21 4.71
C THR A 96 22.36 -9.56 4.57
N SER A 97 21.31 -9.66 3.76
CA SER A 97 20.54 -10.88 3.56
C SER A 97 20.42 -11.27 2.09
N ASN A 98 20.02 -12.53 1.86
CA ASN A 98 19.70 -13.06 0.54
C ASN A 98 18.19 -13.21 0.32
N TYR A 99 17.37 -12.46 1.09
CA TYR A 99 15.91 -12.50 0.89
C TYR A 99 15.55 -11.78 -0.40
N LYS A 100 14.59 -12.36 -1.12
CA LYS A 100 13.91 -11.66 -2.21
C LYS A 100 12.93 -10.66 -1.59
N LEU A 101 13.11 -9.37 -1.85
CA LEU A 101 12.26 -8.31 -1.33
C LEU A 101 11.27 -7.86 -2.39
N ILE A 102 9.99 -7.89 -2.05
CA ILE A 102 8.87 -7.61 -2.96
C ILE A 102 7.99 -6.54 -2.31
N LEU A 103 7.63 -5.49 -3.04
CA LEU A 103 6.57 -4.58 -2.64
C LEU A 103 5.24 -5.02 -3.27
N LEU A 104 4.16 -4.94 -2.49
CA LEU A 104 2.79 -5.21 -2.93
C LEU A 104 1.81 -4.22 -2.28
N SER A 105 1.51 -3.13 -2.97
CA SER A 105 0.72 -2.03 -2.44
C SER A 105 -0.62 -1.85 -3.16
N ASN A 106 -1.71 -1.69 -2.38
CA ASN A 106 -2.93 -1.09 -2.90
C ASN A 106 -2.72 0.42 -2.97
N THR A 107 -2.76 0.99 -4.17
CA THR A 107 -2.51 2.41 -4.41
C THR A 107 -3.02 2.82 -5.79
N ASN A 108 -2.78 4.05 -6.19
CA ASN A 108 -3.22 4.61 -7.47
C ASN A 108 -2.21 5.64 -7.99
N GLU A 109 -2.42 6.11 -9.21
CA GLU A 109 -1.50 7.03 -9.89
C GLU A 109 -1.32 8.34 -9.12
N LEU A 110 -2.41 8.98 -8.65
CA LEU A 110 -2.34 10.25 -7.90
C LEU A 110 -1.51 10.13 -6.61
N HIS A 111 -1.68 9.03 -5.86
CA HIS A 111 -0.89 8.77 -4.66
C HIS A 111 0.60 8.58 -5.00
N ILE A 112 0.92 7.81 -6.03
CA ILE A 112 2.32 7.56 -6.42
C ILE A 112 2.97 8.83 -6.95
N ASP A 113 2.27 9.64 -7.70
CA ASP A 113 2.80 10.93 -8.20
C ASP A 113 3.01 11.92 -7.06
N TRP A 114 2.09 11.95 -6.09
CA TRP A 114 2.30 12.75 -4.89
C TRP A 114 3.56 12.28 -4.12
N VAL A 115 3.71 10.97 -3.93
CA VAL A 115 4.89 10.40 -3.24
C VAL A 115 6.18 10.74 -3.98
N LYS A 116 6.24 10.55 -5.30
CA LYS A 116 7.42 10.93 -6.13
C LYS A 116 7.78 12.40 -5.98
N LYS A 117 6.78 13.28 -5.88
CA LYS A 117 6.96 14.73 -5.78
C LYS A 117 7.43 15.17 -4.39
N HIS A 118 6.95 14.54 -3.33
CA HIS A 118 7.13 15.04 -1.96
C HIS A 118 8.10 14.19 -1.12
N ILE A 119 8.37 12.94 -1.48
CA ILE A 119 9.23 12.01 -0.76
C ILE A 119 10.54 11.82 -1.55
N SER A 120 11.54 12.63 -1.26
CA SER A 120 12.82 12.65 -2.00
C SER A 120 13.58 11.33 -2.00
N ILE A 121 13.31 10.44 -1.04
CA ILE A 121 13.93 9.12 -0.90
C ILE A 121 13.21 8.00 -1.65
N TYR A 122 12.12 8.32 -2.39
CA TYR A 122 11.28 7.31 -3.05
C TYR A 122 12.03 6.40 -4.02
N GLU A 123 12.92 6.95 -4.85
CA GLU A 123 13.70 6.16 -5.80
C GLU A 123 14.70 5.23 -5.07
N SER A 124 15.31 5.71 -3.98
CA SER A 124 16.18 4.86 -3.15
C SER A 124 15.40 3.72 -2.49
N PHE A 125 14.19 4.00 -2.04
CA PHE A 125 13.26 2.99 -1.50
C PHE A 125 12.89 1.96 -2.56
N LYS A 126 12.42 2.39 -3.74
CA LYS A 126 12.02 1.52 -4.84
C LYS A 126 13.15 0.58 -5.26
N ASN A 127 14.38 1.07 -5.31
CA ASN A 127 15.58 0.30 -5.70
C ASN A 127 15.99 -0.77 -4.67
N CYS A 128 15.40 -0.79 -3.47
CA CYS A 128 15.64 -1.87 -2.50
C CYS A 128 14.91 -3.17 -2.87
N PHE A 129 13.87 -3.11 -3.70
CA PHE A 129 13.05 -4.27 -4.04
C PHE A 129 13.53 -4.98 -5.31
N ASP A 130 13.37 -6.30 -5.34
CA ASP A 130 13.60 -7.12 -6.53
C ASP A 130 12.40 -7.04 -7.49
N THR A 131 11.20 -6.86 -6.93
CA THR A 131 9.97 -6.60 -7.68
C THR A 131 9.07 -5.62 -6.91
N PHE A 132 8.37 -4.76 -7.66
CA PHE A 132 7.61 -3.64 -7.11
C PHE A 132 6.24 -3.60 -7.78
N TYR A 133 5.19 -4.05 -7.07
CA TYR A 133 3.84 -4.16 -7.59
C TYR A 133 2.92 -3.12 -6.98
N LEU A 134 2.29 -2.35 -7.84
CA LEU A 134 1.27 -1.36 -7.52
C LEU A 134 -0.06 -1.85 -8.08
N SER A 135 -1.11 -1.88 -7.28
CA SER A 135 -2.41 -2.47 -7.64
C SER A 135 -2.99 -1.95 -8.95
N HIS A 136 -2.89 -0.62 -9.17
CA HIS A 136 -3.40 0.04 -10.38
C HIS A 136 -2.60 -0.30 -11.65
N GLU A 137 -1.32 -0.72 -11.53
CA GLU A 137 -0.51 -1.13 -12.68
C GLU A 137 -0.75 -2.59 -13.07
N ILE A 138 -1.13 -3.44 -12.11
CA ILE A 138 -1.35 -4.88 -12.34
C ILE A 138 -2.83 -5.27 -12.38
N ASN A 139 -3.75 -4.32 -12.18
CA ASN A 139 -5.20 -4.48 -12.14
C ASN A 139 -5.71 -5.53 -11.13
N LEU A 140 -4.98 -5.70 -10.03
CA LEU A 140 -5.29 -6.62 -8.94
C LEU A 140 -5.24 -5.87 -7.60
N ARG A 141 -6.06 -6.29 -6.62
CA ARG A 141 -6.15 -5.61 -5.33
C ARG A 141 -6.24 -6.60 -4.17
N LYS A 142 -5.48 -6.34 -3.10
CA LYS A 142 -5.68 -7.00 -1.80
C LYS A 142 -7.07 -6.58 -1.24
N PRO A 143 -7.81 -7.46 -0.56
CA PRO A 143 -7.47 -8.82 -0.10
C PRO A 143 -7.86 -9.95 -1.07
N ASN A 144 -8.11 -9.69 -2.35
CA ASN A 144 -8.48 -10.73 -3.29
C ASN A 144 -7.36 -11.78 -3.42
N ALA A 145 -7.72 -13.06 -3.53
CA ALA A 145 -6.74 -14.16 -3.59
C ALA A 145 -5.86 -14.13 -4.86
N ASP A 146 -6.38 -13.53 -5.93
CA ASP A 146 -5.71 -13.45 -7.24
C ASP A 146 -4.41 -12.65 -7.18
N ILE A 147 -4.35 -11.55 -6.43
CA ILE A 147 -3.12 -10.74 -6.30
C ILE A 147 -2.00 -11.51 -5.58
N PHE A 148 -2.33 -12.29 -4.55
CA PHE A 148 -1.35 -13.12 -3.84
C PHE A 148 -0.84 -14.26 -4.71
N ASN A 149 -1.75 -14.93 -5.45
CA ASN A 149 -1.40 -15.97 -6.42
C ASN A 149 -0.56 -15.43 -7.57
N PHE A 150 -0.86 -14.19 -8.04
CA PHE A 150 -0.06 -13.48 -9.03
C PHE A 150 1.39 -13.29 -8.53
N VAL A 151 1.57 -12.80 -7.29
CA VAL A 151 2.91 -12.62 -6.70
C VAL A 151 3.68 -13.93 -6.66
N LEU A 152 3.06 -15.04 -6.22
CA LEU A 152 3.71 -16.34 -6.19
C LEU A 152 4.16 -16.79 -7.57
N LYS A 153 3.27 -16.69 -8.55
CA LYS A 153 3.49 -17.12 -9.93
C LYS A 153 4.58 -16.31 -10.62
N GLU A 154 4.45 -14.98 -10.63
CA GLU A 154 5.39 -14.08 -11.31
C GLU A 154 6.81 -14.16 -10.73
N ASN A 155 6.91 -14.35 -9.43
CA ASN A 155 8.18 -14.45 -8.77
C ASN A 155 8.73 -15.88 -8.67
N LYS A 156 7.97 -16.88 -9.09
CA LYS A 156 8.30 -18.31 -9.01
C LYS A 156 8.67 -18.73 -7.57
N ILE A 157 7.90 -18.23 -6.60
CA ILE A 157 8.09 -18.48 -5.17
C ILE A 157 6.93 -19.30 -4.60
N LYS A 158 7.12 -19.82 -3.36
CA LYS A 158 6.10 -20.58 -2.64
C LYS A 158 5.63 -19.80 -1.41
N ALA A 159 4.34 -19.87 -1.11
CA ALA A 159 3.75 -19.23 0.07
C ALA A 159 4.42 -19.66 1.38
N GLU A 160 4.71 -20.94 1.54
CA GLU A 160 5.36 -21.55 2.73
C GLU A 160 6.78 -21.01 3.03
N ASN A 161 7.41 -20.34 2.05
CA ASN A 161 8.74 -19.72 2.19
C ASN A 161 8.66 -18.19 2.10
N THR A 162 7.46 -17.62 2.22
CA THR A 162 7.21 -16.19 2.01
C THR A 162 6.50 -15.59 3.23
N LEU A 163 7.08 -14.51 3.76
CA LEU A 163 6.45 -13.68 4.79
C LEU A 163 5.77 -12.49 4.11
N PHE A 164 4.49 -12.26 4.42
CA PHE A 164 3.74 -11.08 4.02
C PHE A 164 3.49 -10.17 5.23
N ILE A 165 3.77 -8.89 5.08
CA ILE A 165 3.69 -7.87 6.14
C ILE A 165 2.76 -6.77 5.67
N ASP A 166 1.71 -6.50 6.45
CA ASP A 166 0.67 -5.52 6.11
C ASP A 166 0.00 -5.07 7.43
N ASP A 167 -0.50 -3.85 7.51
CA ASP A 167 -1.23 -3.33 8.68
C ASP A 167 -2.72 -3.73 8.64
N ASN A 168 -3.25 -4.05 7.45
CA ASN A 168 -4.66 -4.41 7.25
C ASN A 168 -4.91 -5.90 7.54
N SER A 169 -5.75 -6.17 8.55
CA SER A 169 -6.07 -7.53 9.00
C SER A 169 -6.75 -8.41 7.95
N ASP A 170 -7.50 -7.83 6.99
CA ASP A 170 -8.18 -8.62 5.97
C ASP A 170 -7.21 -9.07 4.88
N ASN A 171 -6.21 -8.23 4.53
CA ASN A 171 -5.10 -8.62 3.67
C ASN A 171 -4.30 -9.77 4.31
N ILE A 172 -4.00 -9.66 5.60
CA ILE A 172 -3.30 -10.68 6.38
C ILE A 172 -4.07 -12.01 6.40
N LYS A 173 -5.37 -11.98 6.68
CA LYS A 173 -6.22 -13.18 6.67
C LYS A 173 -6.27 -13.85 5.30
N ALA A 174 -6.32 -13.06 4.23
CA ALA A 174 -6.35 -13.57 2.87
C ALA A 174 -5.03 -14.25 2.49
N ALA A 175 -3.89 -13.65 2.79
CA ALA A 175 -2.57 -14.23 2.55
C ALA A 175 -2.34 -15.51 3.39
N ALA A 176 -2.72 -15.50 4.67
CA ALA A 176 -2.61 -16.67 5.56
C ALA A 176 -3.40 -17.87 5.04
N LYS A 177 -4.62 -17.68 4.50
CA LYS A 177 -5.43 -18.75 3.87
C LYS A 177 -4.72 -19.41 2.67
N LEU A 178 -3.80 -18.70 2.03
CA LEU A 178 -3.01 -19.19 0.90
C LEU A 178 -1.67 -19.80 1.33
N GLY A 179 -1.40 -19.88 2.65
CA GLY A 179 -0.22 -20.50 3.21
C GLY A 179 0.99 -19.59 3.38
N TYR A 180 0.83 -18.28 3.24
CA TYR A 180 1.88 -17.33 3.60
C TYR A 180 2.11 -17.32 5.12
N HIS A 181 3.36 -17.15 5.54
CA HIS A 181 3.63 -16.61 6.86
C HIS A 181 3.21 -15.15 6.87
N VAL A 182 2.70 -14.64 7.99
CA VAL A 182 2.16 -13.28 8.03
C VAL A 182 2.58 -12.51 9.27
N TRP A 183 2.70 -11.19 9.11
CA TRP A 183 2.79 -10.26 10.22
C TRP A 183 1.78 -9.13 10.01
N ASN A 184 0.74 -9.10 10.88
CA ASN A 184 -0.15 -7.95 10.96
C ASN A 184 0.52 -6.90 11.83
N LEU A 185 1.25 -5.98 11.22
CA LEU A 185 1.96 -4.92 11.91
C LEU A 185 0.97 -3.88 12.42
N ASN A 186 1.03 -3.56 13.72
CA ASN A 186 0.25 -2.48 14.29
C ASN A 186 1.06 -1.16 14.27
N PRO A 187 0.77 -0.21 13.36
CA PRO A 187 1.60 1.00 13.20
C PRO A 187 1.59 1.94 14.40
N ALA A 188 0.65 1.75 15.35
CA ALA A 188 0.60 2.55 16.59
C ALA A 188 1.60 2.07 17.65
N THR A 189 2.04 0.81 17.60
CA THR A 189 2.86 0.18 18.65
C THR A 189 4.07 -0.59 18.12
N GLU A 190 4.14 -0.84 16.82
CA GLU A 190 5.20 -1.62 16.18
C GLU A 190 5.82 -0.82 15.02
N ASP A 191 7.06 -1.17 14.68
CA ASP A 191 7.76 -0.61 13.53
C ASP A 191 8.45 -1.72 12.74
N ILE A 192 8.50 -1.58 11.42
CA ILE A 192 9.08 -2.58 10.52
C ILE A 192 10.55 -2.88 10.82
N THR A 193 11.26 -1.95 11.44
CA THR A 193 12.67 -2.13 11.81
C THR A 193 12.91 -3.24 12.83
N THR A 194 11.86 -3.66 13.56
CA THR A 194 11.91 -4.77 14.52
C THR A 194 11.68 -6.16 13.90
N LEU A 195 11.53 -6.24 12.57
CA LEU A 195 11.16 -7.47 11.85
C LEU A 195 11.94 -8.72 12.30
N LEU A 196 13.28 -8.63 12.29
CA LEU A 196 14.15 -9.77 12.59
C LEU A 196 14.13 -10.20 14.06
N GLU A 197 13.71 -9.30 14.95
CA GLU A 197 13.51 -9.60 16.37
C GLU A 197 12.13 -10.18 16.63
N THR A 198 11.10 -9.53 16.08
CA THR A 198 9.69 -9.89 16.28
C THR A 198 9.33 -11.23 15.63
N LYS A 199 9.96 -11.57 14.51
CA LYS A 199 9.71 -12.79 13.73
C LYS A 199 10.92 -13.72 13.65
N LYS A 200 11.82 -13.65 14.63
CA LYS A 200 13.08 -14.43 14.66
C LYS A 200 12.92 -15.93 14.45
N GLU A 201 11.76 -16.48 14.81
CA GLU A 201 11.45 -17.91 14.63
C GLU A 201 11.25 -18.33 13.17
N LEU A 202 11.09 -17.38 12.26
CA LEU A 202 10.87 -17.64 10.84
C LEU A 202 12.17 -17.60 10.01
N PHE A 203 13.22 -16.94 10.53
CA PHE A 203 14.49 -16.65 9.83
C PHE A 203 15.67 -17.57 10.18
#